data_4429cf852e2bbbd121795b968bad2b26
#
_entry.id   4429cf852e2bbbd121795b968bad2b26
#
_cell.length_a   1.000
_cell.length_b   1.000
_cell.length_c   1.000
_cell.angle_alpha   90.00
_cell.angle_beta   90.00
_cell.angle_gamma   90.00
#
_symmetry.space_group_name_H-M   'P 1'
#
loop_
_entity.id
_entity.type
_entity.pdbx_description
1 polymer ?
#
loop_
_entity_poly.entity_id
_entity_poly.type
_entity_poly.pdbx_seq_one_letter_code
_entity_poly.pdbx_strand_id
1 'polypeptide(L)'
;IVNNDTEDRLLTGADFDPESFVQAADGTFWVGEEFGPYILHVDKDGTLLDAPYAYPDVKSPSNPTLGAEEEPNLRNSKGFEAMATDGRYLYPIFEGYLDEATDKRVRVISQFDTETGKYTGKTWDYLAEDDDALIGDAFLTKDGRLLMLERDDFRGSEAQLKKVFEVKDFADAKAGSTLQKDLMANLLNIANPGKIGMVSDARAYGVGDPFQFALLSVETIIQLEDGRYLTALDNNFPGDDGRYRGKPDDTEMITFSVK
;
A
#
# COMPACT_ATOMS: atom_id res chain seq x y z
N ILE A 1 11.32 11.24 -16.99
CA ILE A 1 10.37 10.40 -17.75
C ILE A 1 9.67 11.28 -18.77
N VAL A 2 9.38 10.73 -19.92
CA VAL A 2 8.67 11.43 -21.01
C VAL A 2 7.84 10.41 -21.78
N ASN A 3 6.63 10.78 -22.14
CA ASN A 3 5.81 9.97 -23.04
C ASN A 3 6.07 10.41 -24.50
N ASN A 4 6.57 9.51 -25.33
CA ASN A 4 6.88 9.80 -26.74
C ASN A 4 5.65 9.72 -27.65
N ASP A 5 4.54 9.17 -27.17
CA ASP A 5 3.29 8.93 -27.91
C ASP A 5 2.29 10.07 -27.75
N THR A 6 2.59 11.08 -26.92
CA THR A 6 1.75 12.25 -26.69
C THR A 6 2.33 13.52 -27.33
N GLU A 7 1.46 14.49 -27.64
CA GLU A 7 1.85 15.81 -28.10
C GLU A 7 2.66 16.51 -26.97
N ASP A 8 3.75 17.17 -27.37
CA ASP A 8 4.69 17.81 -26.45
C ASP A 8 5.30 16.87 -25.39
N ARG A 9 5.22 15.55 -25.59
CA ARG A 9 5.73 14.53 -24.67
C ARG A 9 5.08 14.60 -23.28
N LEU A 10 3.83 15.04 -23.24
CA LEU A 10 3.07 15.20 -22.01
C LEU A 10 2.81 13.84 -21.37
N LEU A 11 3.07 13.71 -20.07
CA LEU A 11 2.75 12.51 -19.30
C LEU A 11 1.23 12.42 -19.07
N THR A 12 0.73 11.21 -19.01
CA THR A 12 -0.69 10.89 -18.77
C THR A 12 -0.80 9.91 -17.61
N GLY A 13 -2.01 9.62 -17.15
CA GLY A 13 -2.26 8.60 -16.15
C GLY A 13 -1.83 7.18 -16.57
N ALA A 14 -1.52 6.94 -17.85
CA ALA A 14 -0.96 5.67 -18.31
C ALA A 14 0.56 5.55 -18.12
N ASP A 15 1.22 6.62 -17.68
CA ASP A 15 2.68 6.66 -17.50
C ASP A 15 3.10 6.36 -16.06
N PHE A 16 2.15 6.43 -15.13
CA PHE A 16 2.33 6.15 -13.71
C PHE A 16 1.11 5.42 -13.14
N ASP A 17 1.36 4.59 -12.17
CA ASP A 17 0.36 3.87 -11.36
C ASP A 17 0.51 4.32 -9.89
N PRO A 18 -0.13 5.44 -9.50
CA PRO A 18 0.02 6.01 -8.15
C PRO A 18 -0.77 5.18 -7.13
N GLU A 19 -0.10 4.65 -6.11
CA GLU A 19 -0.72 3.77 -5.12
C GLU A 19 -0.57 4.28 -3.69
N SER A 20 0.57 4.83 -3.32
CA SER A 20 0.77 5.37 -1.97
C SER A 20 0.89 6.88 -1.96
N PHE A 21 0.46 7.50 -0.85
CA PHE A 21 0.32 8.96 -0.78
C PHE A 21 0.61 9.50 0.62
N VAL A 22 1.52 10.46 0.71
CA VAL A 22 1.91 11.10 1.97
C VAL A 22 1.92 12.61 1.81
N GLN A 23 1.27 13.34 2.72
CA GLN A 23 1.34 14.79 2.79
C GLN A 23 2.58 15.24 3.56
N ALA A 24 3.40 16.08 2.96
CA ALA A 24 4.52 16.75 3.63
C ALA A 24 4.05 17.95 4.47
N ALA A 25 4.88 18.37 5.44
CA ALA A 25 4.57 19.47 6.34
C ALA A 25 4.42 20.84 5.64
N ASP A 26 5.02 21.00 4.48
CA ASP A 26 4.93 22.22 3.65
C ASP A 26 3.69 22.26 2.74
N GLY A 27 2.86 21.20 2.77
CA GLY A 27 1.65 21.06 1.98
C GLY A 27 1.84 20.47 0.59
N THR A 28 3.05 20.04 0.25
CA THR A 28 3.33 19.22 -0.92
C THR A 28 3.00 17.75 -0.65
N PHE A 29 3.12 16.88 -1.65
CA PHE A 29 2.79 15.48 -1.50
C PHE A 29 3.88 14.60 -2.11
N TRP A 30 4.07 13.45 -1.48
CA TRP A 30 4.91 12.38 -1.97
C TRP A 30 4.03 11.19 -2.36
N VAL A 31 4.25 10.67 -3.55
CA VAL A 31 3.43 9.59 -4.13
C VAL A 31 4.35 8.45 -4.51
N GLY A 32 4.05 7.26 -4.02
CA GLY A 32 4.67 6.04 -4.53
C GLY A 32 3.87 5.52 -5.71
N GLU A 33 4.57 4.94 -6.68
CA GLU A 33 3.95 4.39 -7.87
C GLU A 33 4.61 3.06 -8.27
N GLU A 34 3.93 2.28 -9.07
CA GLU A 34 4.29 0.88 -9.28
C GLU A 34 5.07 0.60 -10.57
N PHE A 35 4.90 1.43 -11.61
CA PHE A 35 5.48 1.13 -12.93
C PHE A 35 6.99 1.30 -12.98
N GLY A 36 7.54 2.22 -12.19
CA GLY A 36 8.98 2.41 -12.08
C GLY A 36 9.71 1.27 -11.35
N PRO A 37 9.60 1.08 -10.06
CA PRO A 37 8.89 1.93 -9.10
C PRO A 37 9.58 3.28 -8.86
N TYR A 38 8.77 4.32 -8.69
CA TYR A 38 9.25 5.68 -8.42
C TYR A 38 8.61 6.27 -7.16
N ILE A 39 9.28 7.26 -6.58
CA ILE A 39 8.66 8.25 -5.70
C ILE A 39 8.48 9.54 -6.51
N LEU A 40 7.28 10.10 -6.50
CA LEU A 40 6.96 11.37 -7.13
C LEU A 40 6.82 12.44 -6.05
N HIS A 41 7.32 13.66 -6.31
CA HIS A 41 7.10 14.81 -5.47
C HIS A 41 6.22 15.81 -6.24
N VAL A 42 5.05 16.11 -5.69
CA VAL A 42 4.04 16.94 -6.37
C VAL A 42 3.55 18.07 -5.46
N ASP A 43 3.13 19.18 -6.08
CA ASP A 43 2.44 20.25 -5.36
C ASP A 43 0.96 19.89 -5.09
N LYS A 44 0.26 20.80 -4.43
CA LYS A 44 -1.18 20.63 -4.12
C LYS A 44 -2.09 20.51 -5.35
N ASP A 45 -1.61 20.89 -6.52
CA ASP A 45 -2.35 20.84 -7.77
C ASP A 45 -1.93 19.62 -8.64
N GLY A 46 -1.05 18.77 -8.10
CA GLY A 46 -0.56 17.55 -8.76
C GLY A 46 0.59 17.79 -9.76
N THR A 47 1.20 18.99 -9.77
CA THR A 47 2.35 19.27 -10.63
C THR A 47 3.61 18.63 -10.06
N LEU A 48 4.35 17.88 -10.87
CA LEU A 48 5.66 17.36 -10.47
C LEU A 48 6.63 18.51 -10.17
N LEU A 49 7.20 18.48 -8.97
CA LEU A 49 8.21 19.45 -8.51
C LEU A 49 9.62 19.04 -8.88
N ASP A 50 9.88 17.74 -8.96
CA ASP A 50 11.16 17.15 -9.28
C ASP A 50 11.00 16.02 -10.30
N ALA A 51 12.10 15.58 -10.90
CA ALA A 51 12.11 14.36 -11.69
C ALA A 51 11.77 13.16 -10.78
N PRO A 52 11.01 12.17 -11.27
CA PRO A 52 10.69 10.97 -10.50
C PRO A 52 11.93 10.28 -9.94
N TYR A 53 11.89 9.91 -8.67
CA TYR A 53 13.00 9.26 -7.96
C TYR A 53 12.90 7.75 -8.14
N ALA A 54 13.66 7.20 -9.08
CA ALA A 54 13.68 5.76 -9.32
C ALA A 54 14.28 5.00 -8.14
N TYR A 55 13.71 3.82 -7.83
CA TYR A 55 14.37 2.91 -6.92
C TYR A 55 15.62 2.31 -7.57
N PRO A 56 16.77 2.25 -6.85
CA PRO A 56 18.01 1.75 -7.43
C PRO A 56 17.89 0.27 -7.86
N ASP A 57 18.33 0.00 -9.09
CA ASP A 57 18.51 -1.36 -9.63
C ASP A 57 17.24 -2.24 -9.67
N VAL A 58 16.04 -1.65 -9.53
CA VAL A 58 14.77 -2.36 -9.66
C VAL A 58 13.92 -1.73 -10.76
N LYS A 59 13.38 -2.56 -11.62
CA LYS A 59 12.47 -2.15 -12.70
C LYS A 59 11.32 -3.14 -12.86
N SER A 60 10.13 -2.61 -12.97
CA SER A 60 8.96 -3.39 -13.39
C SER A 60 8.93 -3.59 -14.91
N PRO A 61 8.11 -4.51 -15.43
CA PRO A 61 7.91 -4.65 -16.88
C PRO A 61 7.37 -3.38 -17.57
N SER A 62 6.67 -2.54 -16.81
CA SER A 62 6.09 -1.27 -17.31
C SER A 62 7.03 -0.07 -17.14
N ASN A 63 8.25 -0.27 -16.61
CA ASN A 63 9.19 0.82 -16.41
C ASN A 63 9.59 1.47 -17.76
N PRO A 64 9.34 2.79 -17.95
CA PRO A 64 9.61 3.47 -19.22
C PRO A 64 11.08 3.59 -19.58
N THR A 65 11.98 3.24 -18.65
CA THR A 65 13.43 3.22 -18.87
C THR A 65 14.00 1.81 -19.03
N LEU A 66 13.14 0.79 -19.05
CA LEU A 66 13.57 -0.60 -19.27
C LEU A 66 14.15 -0.72 -20.70
N GLY A 67 15.39 -1.17 -20.81
CA GLY A 67 16.04 -1.38 -22.10
C GLY A 67 15.44 -2.58 -22.85
N ALA A 68 15.53 -2.57 -24.18
CA ALA A 68 14.95 -3.62 -25.02
C ALA A 68 15.51 -5.03 -24.76
N GLU A 69 16.70 -5.15 -24.19
CA GLU A 69 17.36 -6.41 -23.82
C GLU A 69 17.52 -6.54 -22.29
N GLU A 70 16.90 -5.63 -21.52
CA GLU A 70 16.94 -5.66 -20.07
C GLU A 70 15.71 -6.42 -19.54
N GLU A 71 15.95 -7.40 -18.68
CA GLU A 71 14.87 -8.13 -18.02
C GLU A 71 14.41 -7.36 -16.76
N PRO A 72 13.09 -7.23 -16.54
CA PRO A 72 12.60 -6.69 -15.28
C PRO A 72 12.93 -7.64 -14.13
N ASN A 73 13.06 -7.11 -12.92
CA ASN A 73 13.32 -7.88 -11.70
C ASN A 73 12.28 -7.64 -10.61
N LEU A 74 11.15 -7.07 -10.99
CA LEU A 74 9.94 -6.92 -10.22
C LEU A 74 8.75 -7.35 -11.07
N ARG A 75 7.76 -7.99 -10.47
CA ARG A 75 6.51 -8.34 -11.15
C ARG A 75 5.73 -7.06 -11.49
N ASN A 76 4.90 -7.13 -12.54
CA ASN A 76 4.06 -6.00 -12.93
C ASN A 76 3.09 -5.63 -11.81
N SER A 77 2.88 -4.32 -11.59
CA SER A 77 2.05 -3.77 -10.51
C SER A 77 2.36 -4.39 -9.15
N LYS A 78 3.64 -4.35 -8.75
CA LYS A 78 4.12 -4.82 -7.44
C LYS A 78 5.17 -3.87 -6.86
N GLY A 79 5.10 -2.60 -7.26
CA GLY A 79 5.98 -1.52 -6.83
C GLY A 79 5.59 -0.94 -5.47
N PHE A 80 5.52 0.40 -5.38
CA PHE A 80 5.31 1.09 -4.12
C PHE A 80 3.83 1.31 -3.79
N GLU A 81 3.14 0.22 -3.50
CA GLU A 81 1.76 0.20 -3.00
C GLU A 81 1.61 0.93 -1.67
N ALA A 82 2.60 0.84 -0.80
CA ALA A 82 2.55 1.42 0.53
C ALA A 82 3.72 2.37 0.79
N MET A 83 3.47 3.44 1.54
CA MET A 83 4.51 4.37 1.96
C MET A 83 4.18 5.02 3.31
N ALA A 84 4.98 4.72 4.33
CA ALA A 84 4.90 5.39 5.62
C ALA A 84 5.87 6.59 5.70
N THR A 85 5.70 7.47 6.69
CA THR A 85 6.62 8.59 6.94
C THR A 85 6.74 8.94 8.41
N ASP A 86 7.91 9.43 8.81
CA ASP A 86 8.14 10.09 10.10
C ASP A 86 8.17 11.63 9.98
N GLY A 87 7.83 12.15 8.80
CA GLY A 87 7.84 13.58 8.47
C GLY A 87 9.11 14.04 7.73
N ARG A 88 10.24 13.34 7.91
CA ARG A 88 11.49 13.58 7.18
C ARG A 88 11.79 12.45 6.20
N TYR A 89 11.72 11.23 6.68
CA TYR A 89 11.98 10.06 5.86
C TYR A 89 10.68 9.47 5.34
N LEU A 90 10.71 9.03 4.09
CA LEU A 90 9.70 8.16 3.52
C LEU A 90 10.18 6.72 3.62
N TYR A 91 9.24 5.83 3.85
CA TYR A 91 9.45 4.39 3.91
C TYR A 91 8.57 3.72 2.86
N PRO A 92 8.98 3.77 1.55
CA PRO A 92 8.27 3.05 0.51
C PRO A 92 8.43 1.55 0.69
N ILE A 93 7.38 0.81 0.40
CA ILE A 93 7.27 -0.63 0.63
C ILE A 93 6.74 -1.28 -0.65
N PHE A 94 7.44 -2.31 -1.10
CA PHE A 94 6.96 -3.08 -2.24
C PHE A 94 5.71 -3.90 -1.88
N GLU A 95 4.71 -3.89 -2.76
CA GLU A 95 3.53 -4.73 -2.61
C GLU A 95 3.89 -6.22 -2.66
N GLY A 96 4.72 -6.59 -3.64
CA GLY A 96 5.20 -7.94 -3.84
C GLY A 96 6.65 -8.15 -3.42
N TYR A 97 7.16 -9.33 -3.71
CA TYR A 97 8.58 -9.67 -3.55
C TYR A 97 9.38 -9.30 -4.79
N LEU A 98 10.67 -9.03 -4.61
CA LEU A 98 11.62 -8.91 -5.72
C LEU A 98 11.97 -10.30 -6.28
N ASP A 99 12.14 -10.43 -7.59
CA ASP A 99 12.34 -11.74 -8.26
C ASP A 99 13.55 -12.51 -7.73
N GLU A 100 14.60 -11.78 -7.27
CA GLU A 100 15.79 -12.37 -6.66
C GLU A 100 15.61 -12.85 -5.21
N ALA A 101 14.46 -12.54 -4.58
CA ALA A 101 14.21 -12.92 -3.19
C ALA A 101 14.19 -14.44 -3.01
N THR A 102 15.05 -14.95 -2.11
CA THR A 102 15.10 -16.37 -1.76
C THR A 102 13.86 -16.81 -0.97
N ASP A 103 13.37 -15.96 -0.08
CA ASP A 103 12.10 -16.12 0.62
C ASP A 103 11.08 -15.15 0.01
N LYS A 104 10.10 -15.69 -0.67
CA LYS A 104 9.08 -14.90 -1.37
C LYS A 104 8.10 -14.18 -0.45
N ARG A 105 8.19 -14.40 0.86
CA ARG A 105 7.44 -13.61 1.85
C ARG A 105 8.09 -12.27 2.14
N VAL A 106 9.34 -12.04 1.74
CA VAL A 106 10.05 -10.78 1.99
C VAL A 106 9.40 -9.64 1.21
N ARG A 107 9.02 -8.59 1.93
CA ARG A 107 8.65 -7.29 1.41
C ARG A 107 9.69 -6.29 1.88
N VAL A 108 10.37 -5.66 0.93
CA VAL A 108 11.44 -4.72 1.25
C VAL A 108 10.85 -3.37 1.61
N ILE A 109 11.24 -2.85 2.77
CA ILE A 109 11.00 -1.48 3.20
C ILE A 109 12.29 -0.71 2.99
N SER A 110 12.24 0.43 2.32
CA SER A 110 13.43 1.26 2.07
C SER A 110 13.28 2.63 2.73
N GLN A 111 14.39 3.32 2.96
CA GLN A 111 14.36 4.67 3.48
C GLN A 111 14.80 5.69 2.42
N PHE A 112 13.95 6.70 2.19
CA PHE A 112 14.23 7.82 1.33
C PHE A 112 14.25 9.12 2.15
N ASP A 113 15.27 9.95 1.97
CA ASP A 113 15.44 11.24 2.67
C ASP A 113 14.86 12.37 1.81
N THR A 114 13.77 12.98 2.23
CA THR A 114 13.08 14.05 1.50
C THR A 114 13.90 15.33 1.40
N GLU A 115 14.80 15.61 2.35
CA GLU A 115 15.66 16.80 2.31
C GLU A 115 16.78 16.69 1.25
N THR A 116 17.27 15.48 1.01
CA THR A 116 18.34 15.25 0.03
C THR A 116 17.85 14.70 -1.31
N GLY A 117 16.60 14.26 -1.38
CA GLY A 117 16.02 13.61 -2.57
C GLY A 117 16.72 12.29 -2.91
N LYS A 118 17.11 11.49 -1.92
CA LYS A 118 17.88 10.26 -2.14
C LYS A 118 17.47 9.11 -1.24
N TYR A 119 17.54 7.90 -1.78
CA TYR A 119 17.55 6.70 -0.96
C TYR A 119 18.80 6.67 -0.09
N THR A 120 18.62 6.39 1.21
CA THR A 120 19.73 6.38 2.18
C THR A 120 20.56 5.11 2.13
N GLY A 121 20.09 4.08 1.43
CA GLY A 121 20.64 2.73 1.41
C GLY A 121 20.24 1.88 2.63
N LYS A 122 19.42 2.42 3.55
CA LYS A 122 18.85 1.60 4.63
C LYS A 122 17.61 0.88 4.13
N THR A 123 17.54 -0.42 4.46
CA THR A 123 16.40 -1.29 4.17
C THR A 123 16.05 -2.16 5.35
N TRP A 124 14.86 -2.70 5.37
CA TRP A 124 14.38 -3.72 6.31
C TRP A 124 13.56 -4.75 5.57
N ASP A 125 13.62 -5.99 6.02
CA ASP A 125 12.80 -7.07 5.52
C ASP A 125 11.55 -7.22 6.39
N TYR A 126 10.40 -7.15 5.79
CA TYR A 126 9.13 -7.50 6.39
C TYR A 126 8.68 -8.85 5.83
N LEU A 127 8.37 -9.82 6.70
CA LEU A 127 7.89 -11.13 6.27
C LEU A 127 6.37 -11.15 6.25
N ALA A 128 5.79 -11.18 5.07
CA ALA A 128 4.35 -11.38 4.87
C ALA A 128 3.88 -12.76 5.40
N GLU A 129 2.57 -12.96 5.54
CA GLU A 129 2.01 -14.23 6.06
C GLU A 129 2.31 -15.43 5.14
N ASP A 130 2.31 -15.19 3.84
CA ASP A 130 2.68 -16.19 2.83
C ASP A 130 3.31 -15.53 1.59
N ASP A 131 3.69 -16.33 0.60
CA ASP A 131 4.38 -15.89 -0.62
C ASP A 131 3.50 -14.97 -1.49
N ASP A 132 2.19 -15.22 -1.51
CA ASP A 132 1.21 -14.51 -2.34
C ASP A 132 0.51 -13.35 -1.59
N ALA A 133 0.81 -13.16 -0.29
CA ALA A 133 0.27 -12.04 0.47
C ALA A 133 0.80 -10.70 -0.09
N LEU A 134 -0.09 -9.74 -0.23
CA LEU A 134 0.17 -8.41 -0.76
C LEU A 134 0.18 -7.39 0.39
N ILE A 135 0.97 -6.33 0.25
CA ILE A 135 0.93 -5.18 1.15
C ILE A 135 -0.02 -4.16 0.53
N GLY A 136 -1.15 -3.90 1.17
CA GLY A 136 -2.11 -2.91 0.69
C GLY A 136 -1.86 -1.50 1.20
N ASP A 137 -1.24 -1.33 2.37
CA ASP A 137 -0.85 -0.01 2.90
C ASP A 137 0.04 -0.12 4.13
N ALA A 138 0.67 0.99 4.51
CA ALA A 138 1.46 1.11 5.73
C ALA A 138 1.33 2.51 6.36
N PHE A 139 1.30 2.55 7.68
CA PHE A 139 1.19 3.80 8.43
C PHE A 139 2.15 3.81 9.63
N LEU A 140 2.97 4.86 9.74
CA LEU A 140 3.80 5.06 10.91
C LEU A 140 3.06 5.92 11.94
N THR A 141 2.79 5.33 13.10
CA THR A 141 2.08 6.00 14.19
C THR A 141 2.98 7.02 14.90
N LYS A 142 2.40 7.99 15.59
CA LYS A 142 3.14 9.01 16.36
C LYS A 142 4.01 8.43 17.47
N ASP A 143 3.69 7.24 17.96
CA ASP A 143 4.46 6.51 18.97
C ASP A 143 5.51 5.55 18.37
N GLY A 144 5.73 5.60 17.05
CA GLY A 144 6.83 4.91 16.35
C GLY A 144 6.55 3.47 15.97
N ARG A 145 5.29 3.01 16.02
CA ARG A 145 4.88 1.70 15.51
C ARG A 145 4.61 1.79 14.01
N LEU A 146 5.11 0.85 13.24
CA LEU A 146 4.74 0.71 11.82
C LEU A 146 3.56 -0.27 11.72
N LEU A 147 2.44 0.21 11.21
CA LEU A 147 1.29 -0.61 10.85
C LEU A 147 1.46 -1.08 9.42
N MET A 148 1.15 -2.35 9.18
CA MET A 148 1.22 -2.99 7.86
C MET A 148 -0.10 -3.67 7.58
N LEU A 149 -0.75 -3.30 6.49
CA LEU A 149 -1.96 -3.95 6.02
C LEU A 149 -1.58 -5.03 5.01
N GLU A 150 -1.85 -6.29 5.38
CA GLU A 150 -1.68 -7.44 4.48
C GLU A 150 -3.03 -7.90 3.94
N ARG A 151 -3.06 -8.18 2.65
CA ARG A 151 -4.22 -8.73 1.96
C ARG A 151 -3.88 -9.90 1.05
N ASP A 152 -4.86 -10.75 0.81
CA ASP A 152 -4.90 -11.65 -0.34
C ASP A 152 -5.62 -10.97 -1.51
N ASP A 153 -5.59 -11.62 -2.65
CA ASP A 153 -6.25 -11.17 -3.88
C ASP A 153 -7.61 -11.88 -4.07
N PHE A 154 -8.33 -12.08 -2.95
CA PHE A 154 -9.64 -12.71 -2.91
C PHE A 154 -10.68 -11.81 -2.23
N ARG A 155 -11.96 -12.06 -2.50
CA ARG A 155 -13.10 -11.31 -1.97
C ARG A 155 -14.26 -12.19 -1.54
N GLY A 156 -15.16 -11.62 -0.76
CA GLY A 156 -16.34 -12.33 -0.26
C GLY A 156 -15.97 -13.56 0.56
N SER A 157 -16.57 -14.70 0.28
CA SER A 157 -16.31 -15.95 0.98
C SER A 157 -14.95 -16.59 0.67
N GLU A 158 -14.23 -16.09 -0.32
CA GLU A 158 -12.93 -16.61 -0.72
C GLU A 158 -11.78 -15.87 0.00
N ALA A 159 -12.03 -14.66 0.52
CA ALA A 159 -11.03 -13.89 1.26
C ALA A 159 -10.59 -14.61 2.55
N GLN A 160 -9.29 -14.73 2.75
CA GLN A 160 -8.68 -15.41 3.91
C GLN A 160 -7.69 -14.50 4.66
N LEU A 161 -7.12 -13.49 3.98
CA LEU A 161 -6.13 -12.59 4.53
C LEU A 161 -6.55 -11.13 4.28
N LYS A 162 -7.05 -10.47 5.32
CA LYS A 162 -7.22 -9.01 5.42
C LYS A 162 -6.85 -8.68 6.87
N LYS A 163 -5.55 -8.46 7.12
CA LYS A 163 -5.03 -8.30 8.46
C LYS A 163 -4.15 -7.06 8.58
N VAL A 164 -4.20 -6.43 9.73
CA VAL A 164 -3.27 -5.38 10.11
C VAL A 164 -2.29 -5.94 11.13
N PHE A 165 -1.00 -5.81 10.85
CA PHE A 165 0.09 -6.14 11.76
C PHE A 165 0.73 -4.85 12.28
N GLU A 166 1.40 -4.93 13.43
CA GLU A 166 2.21 -3.86 13.97
C GLU A 166 3.66 -4.32 14.19
N VAL A 167 4.60 -3.46 13.81
CA VAL A 167 6.01 -3.54 14.19
C VAL A 167 6.24 -2.49 15.27
N LYS A 168 6.39 -2.92 16.53
CA LYS A 168 6.36 -2.03 17.71
C LYS A 168 7.55 -1.08 17.80
N ASP A 169 8.73 -1.56 17.45
CA ASP A 169 10.00 -0.85 17.63
C ASP A 169 10.63 -0.46 16.30
N PHE A 170 9.80 -0.06 15.31
CA PHE A 170 10.30 0.23 13.97
C PHE A 170 11.32 1.39 13.95
N ALA A 171 11.08 2.44 14.73
CA ALA A 171 11.98 3.59 14.81
C ALA A 171 13.40 3.23 15.28
N ASP A 172 13.54 2.18 16.10
CA ASP A 172 14.81 1.69 16.65
C ASP A 172 15.34 0.45 15.89
N ALA A 173 14.63 -0.02 14.87
CA ALA A 173 14.98 -1.21 14.13
C ALA A 173 16.29 -1.02 13.36
N LYS A 174 17.20 -1.98 13.52
CA LYS A 174 18.50 -1.93 12.83
C LYS A 174 18.30 -2.14 11.33
N ALA A 175 18.83 -1.23 10.51
CA ALA A 175 18.85 -1.42 9.07
C ALA A 175 19.50 -2.76 8.67
N GLY A 176 18.93 -3.43 7.66
CA GLY A 176 19.33 -4.75 7.21
C GLY A 176 18.81 -5.90 8.08
N SER A 177 17.89 -5.64 9.01
CA SER A 177 17.25 -6.70 9.82
C SER A 177 15.88 -7.09 9.30
N THR A 178 15.46 -8.31 9.63
CA THR A 178 14.08 -8.75 9.49
C THR A 178 13.27 -8.23 10.68
N LEU A 179 12.16 -7.56 10.39
CA LEU A 179 11.27 -6.96 11.39
C LEU A 179 10.42 -8.04 12.08
N GLN A 180 10.16 -7.82 13.37
CA GLN A 180 9.21 -8.65 14.13
C GLN A 180 7.85 -7.98 14.13
N LYS A 181 6.80 -8.71 13.79
CA LYS A 181 5.43 -8.22 13.74
C LYS A 181 4.52 -8.96 14.69
N ASP A 182 3.52 -8.26 15.21
CA ASP A 182 2.40 -8.82 15.96
C ASP A 182 1.09 -8.56 15.22
N LEU A 183 0.16 -9.51 15.27
CA LEU A 183 -1.19 -9.30 14.72
C LEU A 183 -1.92 -8.26 15.57
N MET A 184 -2.30 -7.14 14.96
CA MET A 184 -3.08 -6.07 15.58
C MET A 184 -4.59 -6.27 15.37
N ALA A 185 -5.01 -6.54 14.14
CA ALA A 185 -6.42 -6.72 13.80
C ALA A 185 -6.62 -7.71 12.65
N ASN A 186 -7.72 -8.46 12.70
CA ASN A 186 -8.20 -9.26 11.58
C ASN A 186 -9.50 -8.63 11.06
N LEU A 187 -9.42 -8.02 9.87
CA LEU A 187 -10.54 -7.30 9.26
C LEU A 187 -11.66 -8.25 8.76
N LEU A 188 -11.38 -9.55 8.70
CA LEU A 188 -12.42 -10.58 8.45
C LEU A 188 -13.16 -11.01 9.71
N ASN A 189 -12.84 -10.42 10.89
CA ASN A 189 -13.46 -10.81 12.16
C ASN A 189 -13.56 -9.63 13.12
N ILE A 190 -14.27 -8.58 12.72
CA ILE A 190 -14.48 -7.37 13.52
C ILE A 190 -15.77 -7.53 14.34
N ALA A 191 -15.68 -7.48 15.67
CA ALA A 191 -16.85 -7.52 16.53
C ALA A 191 -17.79 -6.35 16.23
N ASN A 192 -19.05 -6.65 15.91
CA ASN A 192 -20.08 -5.67 15.53
C ASN A 192 -21.42 -5.90 16.26
N PRO A 193 -21.42 -5.95 17.60
CA PRO A 193 -22.65 -6.25 18.37
C PRO A 193 -23.76 -5.19 18.15
N GLY A 194 -23.38 -3.96 17.80
CA GLY A 194 -24.30 -2.88 17.43
C GLY A 194 -24.87 -3.00 16.03
N LYS A 195 -24.41 -3.97 15.24
CA LYS A 195 -24.82 -4.18 13.84
C LYS A 195 -24.75 -2.92 12.99
N ILE A 196 -23.68 -2.14 13.18
CA ILE A 196 -23.40 -0.92 12.42
C ILE A 196 -23.14 -1.32 10.96
N GLY A 197 -23.62 -0.50 10.00
CA GLY A 197 -23.44 -0.74 8.57
C GLY A 197 -24.26 -1.91 8.00
N MET A 198 -25.11 -2.56 8.81
CA MET A 198 -25.99 -3.59 8.27
C MET A 198 -26.97 -3.01 7.25
N VAL A 199 -27.04 -3.68 6.12
CA VAL A 199 -28.01 -3.37 5.06
C VAL A 199 -29.16 -4.37 5.09
N SER A 200 -30.33 -4.00 4.56
CA SER A 200 -31.50 -4.87 4.50
C SER A 200 -31.37 -5.99 3.46
N ASP A 201 -30.40 -5.92 2.54
CA ASP A 201 -30.19 -6.93 1.51
C ASP A 201 -29.38 -8.10 2.07
N ALA A 202 -30.05 -9.24 2.22
CA ALA A 202 -29.43 -10.47 2.72
C ALA A 202 -28.32 -11.06 1.83
N ARG A 203 -28.13 -10.51 0.62
CA ARG A 203 -27.05 -10.92 -0.27
C ARG A 203 -25.73 -10.19 0.01
N ALA A 204 -25.75 -9.14 0.83
CA ALA A 204 -24.53 -8.43 1.22
C ALA A 204 -23.62 -9.33 2.04
N TYR A 205 -22.42 -9.60 1.55
CA TYR A 205 -21.47 -10.43 2.27
C TYR A 205 -20.80 -9.66 3.41
N GLY A 206 -20.63 -10.30 4.56
CA GLY A 206 -19.81 -9.80 5.67
C GLY A 206 -20.41 -8.67 6.50
N VAL A 207 -21.66 -8.24 6.27
CA VAL A 207 -22.33 -7.15 7.01
C VAL A 207 -23.04 -7.64 8.27
N GLY A 208 -22.40 -8.43 9.09
CA GLY A 208 -23.01 -9.05 10.28
C GLY A 208 -22.29 -8.71 11.57
N ASP A 209 -22.40 -9.65 12.50
CA ASP A 209 -21.56 -9.76 13.69
C ASP A 209 -21.02 -11.18 13.74
N PRO A 210 -19.72 -11.41 13.48
CA PRO A 210 -18.73 -10.37 13.15
C PRO A 210 -18.99 -9.66 11.82
N PHE A 211 -18.49 -8.41 11.71
CA PHE A 211 -18.37 -7.73 10.44
C PHE A 211 -17.08 -8.21 9.74
N GLN A 212 -17.15 -8.42 8.43
CA GLN A 212 -16.05 -8.85 7.60
C GLN A 212 -15.80 -7.83 6.49
N PHE A 213 -14.62 -7.22 6.49
CA PHE A 213 -14.17 -6.34 5.42
C PHE A 213 -13.51 -7.18 4.31
N ALA A 214 -14.30 -8.11 3.76
CA ALA A 214 -13.85 -9.13 2.81
C ALA A 214 -13.95 -8.62 1.36
N LEU A 215 -13.32 -7.47 1.10
CA LEU A 215 -13.25 -6.81 -0.19
C LEU A 215 -11.90 -7.07 -0.83
N LEU A 216 -11.77 -6.88 -2.15
CA LEU A 216 -10.57 -7.30 -2.88
C LEU A 216 -9.37 -6.44 -2.46
N SER A 217 -9.37 -5.19 -2.86
CA SER A 217 -8.27 -4.25 -2.72
C SER A 217 -8.45 -3.37 -1.48
N VAL A 218 -8.24 -3.98 -0.30
CA VAL A 218 -8.21 -3.23 0.96
C VAL A 218 -6.84 -2.56 1.05
N GLU A 219 -6.79 -1.24 0.85
CA GLU A 219 -5.57 -0.49 0.56
C GLU A 219 -5.46 0.81 1.35
N THR A 220 -6.00 0.85 2.55
CA THR A 220 -5.79 1.99 3.45
C THR A 220 -5.75 1.51 4.89
N ILE A 221 -4.75 1.94 5.64
CA ILE A 221 -4.69 1.84 7.10
C ILE A 221 -4.11 3.11 7.71
N ILE A 222 -4.89 3.83 8.49
CA ILE A 222 -4.42 4.99 9.24
C ILE A 222 -4.89 4.95 10.69
N GLN A 223 -4.11 5.53 11.60
CA GLN A 223 -4.55 5.80 12.96
C GLN A 223 -5.15 7.20 13.03
N LEU A 224 -6.39 7.29 13.51
CA LEU A 224 -7.08 8.56 13.72
C LEU A 224 -6.63 9.21 15.03
N GLU A 225 -6.87 10.53 15.16
CA GLU A 225 -6.48 11.29 16.35
C GLU A 225 -7.16 10.81 17.65
N ASP A 226 -8.33 10.19 17.54
CA ASP A 226 -9.06 9.63 18.69
C ASP A 226 -8.62 8.21 19.05
N GLY A 227 -7.57 7.69 18.40
CA GLY A 227 -6.98 6.38 18.64
C GLY A 227 -7.68 5.22 17.92
N ARG A 228 -8.76 5.48 17.18
CA ARG A 228 -9.34 4.49 16.27
C ARG A 228 -8.48 4.32 15.03
N TYR A 229 -8.76 3.30 14.28
CA TYR A 229 -8.14 3.03 12.99
C TYR A 229 -9.19 3.14 11.89
N LEU A 230 -8.77 3.62 10.72
CA LEU A 230 -9.58 3.64 9.51
C LEU A 230 -8.93 2.70 8.49
N THR A 231 -9.75 1.92 7.81
CA THR A 231 -9.38 1.16 6.62
C THR A 231 -10.40 1.42 5.51
N ALA A 232 -9.92 1.39 4.26
CA ALA A 232 -10.73 1.68 3.09
C ALA A 232 -10.41 0.71 1.95
N LEU A 233 -11.36 0.62 1.03
CA LEU A 233 -11.27 -0.12 -0.22
C LEU A 233 -10.90 0.82 -1.36
N ASP A 234 -9.91 0.45 -2.17
CA ASP A 234 -9.93 0.81 -3.59
C ASP A 234 -10.88 -0.14 -4.32
N ASN A 235 -11.94 0.39 -4.91
CA ASN A 235 -13.00 -0.43 -5.49
C ASN A 235 -12.73 -0.89 -6.93
N ASN A 236 -11.61 -0.46 -7.54
CA ASN A 236 -11.25 -0.79 -8.93
C ASN A 236 -12.45 -0.68 -9.89
N PHE A 237 -13.26 0.36 -9.69
CA PHE A 237 -14.55 0.50 -10.35
C PHE A 237 -14.44 0.43 -11.89
N PRO A 238 -15.27 -0.37 -12.58
CA PRO A 238 -16.38 -1.18 -12.07
C PRO A 238 -16.05 -2.66 -11.82
N GLY A 239 -14.78 -3.00 -11.50
CA GLY A 239 -14.27 -4.37 -11.58
C GLY A 239 -14.64 -5.28 -10.42
N ASP A 240 -14.66 -4.78 -9.18
CA ASP A 240 -14.81 -5.59 -8.00
C ASP A 240 -16.26 -5.74 -7.53
N ASP A 241 -16.58 -6.88 -6.90
CA ASP A 241 -17.93 -7.25 -6.49
C ASP A 241 -17.97 -8.07 -5.18
N GLY A 242 -17.09 -7.73 -4.22
CA GLY A 242 -16.93 -8.47 -2.97
C GLY A 242 -18.11 -8.33 -2.01
N ARG A 243 -18.73 -7.16 -1.95
CA ARG A 243 -19.88 -6.91 -1.09
C ARG A 243 -21.15 -7.55 -1.63
N TYR A 244 -21.37 -7.45 -2.95
CA TYR A 244 -22.52 -8.04 -3.64
C TYR A 244 -22.07 -8.69 -4.92
N ARG A 245 -22.09 -10.01 -4.99
CA ARG A 245 -21.67 -10.71 -6.20
C ARG A 245 -22.45 -10.22 -7.44
N GLY A 246 -21.70 -9.82 -8.47
CA GLY A 246 -22.22 -9.29 -9.72
C GLY A 246 -22.70 -7.83 -9.67
N LYS A 247 -22.41 -7.10 -8.58
CA LYS A 247 -22.63 -5.66 -8.49
C LYS A 247 -21.32 -4.99 -8.10
N PRO A 248 -20.83 -3.99 -8.87
CA PRO A 248 -19.63 -3.26 -8.53
C PRO A 248 -19.64 -2.74 -7.06
N ASP A 249 -18.51 -2.90 -6.39
CA ASP A 249 -18.33 -2.36 -5.04
C ASP A 249 -18.30 -0.83 -5.08
N ASP A 250 -18.94 -0.21 -4.09
CA ASP A 250 -18.76 1.21 -3.80
C ASP A 250 -17.45 1.37 -3.01
N THR A 251 -16.81 2.55 -3.01
CA THR A 251 -15.71 2.85 -2.11
C THR A 251 -16.21 2.78 -0.67
N GLU A 252 -15.82 1.73 0.03
CA GLU A 252 -16.25 1.46 1.41
C GLU A 252 -15.13 1.79 2.40
N MET A 253 -15.48 2.50 3.46
CA MET A 253 -14.56 2.83 4.54
C MET A 253 -15.17 2.43 5.88
N ILE A 254 -14.36 1.91 6.78
CA ILE A 254 -14.76 1.60 8.16
C ILE A 254 -13.78 2.19 9.16
N THR A 255 -14.27 2.49 10.35
CA THR A 255 -13.43 2.75 11.52
C THR A 255 -13.61 1.66 12.56
N PHE A 256 -12.52 1.25 13.19
CA PHE A 256 -12.54 0.21 14.22
C PHE A 256 -11.59 0.54 15.37
N SER A 257 -11.74 -0.15 16.50
CA SER A 257 -10.87 -0.05 17.67
C SER A 257 -10.21 -1.38 17.96
N VAL A 258 -8.98 -1.34 18.41
CA VAL A 258 -8.24 -2.49 18.94
C VAL A 258 -8.28 -2.40 20.47
N LYS A 259 -8.51 -3.52 21.16
CA LYS A 259 -8.60 -3.60 22.62
C LYS A 259 -7.30 -4.06 23.23
#